data_055aada36e27a690af426530a293cc82
#
_entry.id   055aada36e27a690af426530a293cc82
#
_cell.length_a   1.000
_cell.length_b   1.000
_cell.length_c   1.000
_cell.angle_alpha   90.00
_cell.angle_beta   90.00
_cell.angle_gamma   90.00
#
_symmetry.space_group_name_H-M   'P 1'
#
loop_
_entity.id
_entity.type
_entity.pdbx_description
1 polymer ?
#
loop_
_entity_poly.entity_id
_entity_poly.type
_entity_poly.pdbx_seq_one_letter_code
_entity_poly.pdbx_strand_id
1 'polypeptide(L)'
;DLLKDPNVLTLGILSDGQLAAFVMGQTVAGETDILTIATDPPQRRKGLAGRLISALVKRVGERGVTRIMLDVAEDNLPARELYRAHGFAEDGRRPRYYRAARNVPVDAILMSRSLSL
;
A
#
# COMPACT_ATOMS: atom_id res chain seq x y z
N ASP A 1 19.47 -0.73 4.17
CA ASP A 1 18.82 0.05 3.12
C ASP A 1 17.69 -0.78 2.48
N LEU A 2 16.47 -0.24 2.49
CA LEU A 2 15.29 -0.94 1.97
C LEU A 2 15.44 -1.31 0.49
N LEU A 3 16.09 -0.47 -0.29
CA LEU A 3 16.26 -0.75 -1.73
C LEU A 3 17.18 -1.93 -2.00
N LYS A 4 18.00 -2.31 -1.03
CA LYS A 4 18.93 -3.43 -1.15
C LYS A 4 18.45 -4.69 -0.42
N ASP A 5 17.32 -4.60 0.29
CA ASP A 5 16.74 -5.76 0.98
C ASP A 5 16.11 -6.68 -0.07
N PRO A 6 16.52 -7.96 -0.15
CA PRO A 6 15.94 -8.89 -1.13
C PRO A 6 14.46 -9.20 -0.86
N ASN A 7 13.95 -8.86 0.33
CA ASN A 7 12.55 -9.06 0.67
C ASN A 7 11.67 -7.88 0.29
N VAL A 8 12.25 -6.80 -0.23
CA VAL A 8 11.52 -5.61 -0.65
C VAL A 8 11.34 -5.60 -2.16
N LEU A 9 10.09 -5.46 -2.59
CA LEU A 9 9.72 -5.30 -3.99
C LEU A 9 9.21 -3.87 -4.19
N THR A 10 9.78 -3.17 -5.17
CA THR A 10 9.32 -1.84 -5.56
C THR A 10 8.82 -1.90 -7.00
N LEU A 11 7.58 -1.45 -7.21
CA LEU A 11 6.99 -1.33 -8.55
C LEU A 11 6.70 0.13 -8.81
N GLY A 12 7.01 0.60 -10.02
CA GLY A 12 6.79 1.99 -10.39
C GLY A 12 6.08 2.11 -11.72
N ILE A 13 5.45 3.26 -11.94
CA ILE A 13 4.84 3.63 -13.20
C ILE A 13 5.53 4.89 -13.70
N LEU A 14 5.99 4.86 -14.94
CA LEU A 14 6.61 6.01 -15.58
C LEU A 14 5.58 6.72 -16.47
N SER A 15 5.68 8.04 -16.52
CA SER A 15 4.92 8.88 -17.42
C SER A 15 5.90 9.88 -18.02
N ASP A 16 6.04 9.89 -19.34
CA ASP A 16 7.00 10.73 -20.07
C ASP A 16 8.42 10.62 -19.52
N GLY A 17 8.84 9.40 -19.18
CA GLY A 17 10.18 9.12 -18.69
C GLY A 17 10.42 9.46 -17.23
N GLN A 18 9.39 9.94 -16.50
CA GLN A 18 9.51 10.30 -15.10
C GLN A 18 8.62 9.40 -14.24
N LEU A 19 9.05 9.17 -13.00
CA LEU A 19 8.30 8.34 -12.08
C LEU A 19 7.01 9.04 -11.67
N ALA A 20 5.87 8.46 -12.05
CA ALA A 20 4.54 9.01 -11.75
C ALA A 20 3.94 8.44 -10.46
N ALA A 21 4.26 7.20 -10.14
CA ALA A 21 3.74 6.53 -8.94
C ALA A 21 4.61 5.31 -8.62
N PHE A 22 4.61 4.91 -7.34
CA PHE A 22 5.30 3.68 -6.95
C PHE A 22 4.64 3.05 -5.73
N VAL A 23 4.87 1.75 -5.56
CA VAL A 23 4.51 1.01 -4.36
C VAL A 23 5.72 0.20 -3.91
N MET A 24 5.92 0.12 -2.61
CA MET A 24 6.99 -0.66 -1.99
C MET A 24 6.39 -1.63 -0.99
N GLY A 25 6.66 -2.91 -1.15
CA GLY A 25 6.20 -3.95 -0.25
C GLY A 25 7.36 -4.79 0.28
N GLN A 26 7.24 -5.22 1.52
CA GLN A 26 8.23 -6.08 2.17
C GLN A 26 7.56 -7.40 2.54
N THR A 27 8.18 -8.50 2.13
CA THR A 27 7.62 -9.84 2.36
C THR A 27 8.43 -10.58 3.42
N VAL A 28 7.75 -11.07 4.44
CA VAL A 28 8.33 -11.87 5.51
C VAL A 28 7.36 -13.02 5.81
N ALA A 29 7.86 -14.24 5.83
CA ALA A 29 7.09 -15.44 6.19
C ALA A 29 5.76 -15.57 5.41
N GLY A 30 5.80 -15.29 4.12
CA GLY A 30 4.62 -15.46 3.25
C GLY A 30 3.60 -14.33 3.33
N GLU A 31 3.90 -13.24 4.02
CA GLU A 31 3.03 -12.07 4.13
C GLU A 31 3.76 -10.83 3.64
N THR A 32 3.07 -9.98 2.87
CA THR A 32 3.63 -8.74 2.35
C THR A 32 3.01 -7.55 3.05
N ASP A 33 3.86 -6.67 3.57
CA ASP A 33 3.43 -5.41 4.16
C ASP A 33 3.69 -4.29 3.15
N ILE A 34 2.66 -3.51 2.82
CA ILE A 34 2.83 -2.33 1.98
C ILE A 34 3.45 -1.24 2.85
N LEU A 35 4.70 -0.91 2.57
CA LEU A 35 5.43 0.10 3.34
C LEU A 35 5.05 1.51 2.92
N THR A 36 4.86 1.71 1.62
CA THR A 36 4.48 3.01 1.09
C THR A 36 3.91 2.86 -0.31
N ILE A 37 2.98 3.74 -0.65
CA ILE A 37 2.45 3.91 -2.00
C ILE A 37 2.29 5.41 -2.22
N ALA A 38 2.77 5.91 -3.33
CA ALA A 38 2.76 7.35 -3.60
C ALA A 38 2.50 7.61 -5.07
N THR A 39 1.80 8.70 -5.34
CA THR A 39 1.54 9.20 -6.69
C THR A 39 1.98 10.65 -6.74
N ASP A 40 2.75 11.02 -7.76
CA ASP A 40 3.13 12.39 -8.00
C ASP A 40 1.87 13.26 -8.14
N PRO A 41 1.75 14.40 -7.42
CA PRO A 41 0.51 15.17 -7.40
C PRO A 41 -0.10 15.47 -8.76
N PRO A 42 0.64 15.90 -9.81
CA PRO A 42 0.06 16.10 -11.13
C PRO A 42 -0.53 14.84 -11.78
N GLN A 43 -0.15 13.66 -11.27
CA GLN A 43 -0.56 12.37 -11.83
C GLN A 43 -1.70 11.72 -11.03
N ARG A 44 -2.21 12.40 -10.00
CA ARG A 44 -3.32 11.86 -9.20
C ARG A 44 -4.61 11.78 -9.99
N ARG A 45 -5.55 10.92 -9.53
CA ARG A 45 -6.86 10.69 -10.12
C ARG A 45 -6.81 10.04 -11.51
N LYS A 46 -5.70 9.39 -11.83
CA LYS A 46 -5.54 8.64 -13.09
C LYS A 46 -5.58 7.12 -12.86
N GLY A 47 -5.92 6.67 -11.66
CA GLY A 47 -5.99 5.25 -11.35
C GLY A 47 -4.65 4.56 -11.16
N LEU A 48 -3.56 5.32 -10.98
CA LEU A 48 -2.21 4.74 -10.92
C LEU A 48 -2.01 3.90 -9.65
N ALA A 49 -2.52 4.37 -8.51
CA ALA A 49 -2.41 3.62 -7.26
C ALA A 49 -3.12 2.27 -7.36
N GLY A 50 -4.30 2.23 -7.96
CA GLY A 50 -5.03 0.99 -8.19
C GLY A 50 -4.28 0.02 -9.09
N ARG A 51 -3.67 0.53 -10.15
CA ARG A 51 -2.83 -0.29 -11.04
C ARG A 51 -1.64 -0.88 -10.30
N LEU A 52 -1.01 -0.11 -9.41
CA LEU A 52 0.11 -0.59 -8.62
C LEU A 52 -0.31 -1.67 -7.63
N ILE A 53 -1.46 -1.49 -6.97
CA ILE A 53 -1.99 -2.50 -6.05
C ILE A 53 -2.27 -3.80 -6.79
N SER A 54 -2.93 -3.72 -7.96
CA SER A 54 -3.22 -4.91 -8.77
C SER A 54 -1.94 -5.61 -9.21
N ALA A 55 -0.92 -4.86 -9.63
CA ALA A 55 0.35 -5.41 -10.04
C ALA A 55 1.09 -6.08 -8.86
N LEU A 56 1.06 -5.44 -7.68
CA LEU A 56 1.68 -6.01 -6.49
C LEU A 56 1.00 -7.32 -6.09
N VAL A 57 -0.34 -7.32 -6.04
CA VAL A 57 -1.10 -8.54 -5.71
C VAL A 57 -0.71 -9.70 -6.62
N LYS A 58 -0.67 -9.44 -7.92
CA LYS A 58 -0.29 -10.47 -8.89
C LYS A 58 1.15 -10.95 -8.66
N ARG A 59 2.09 -10.01 -8.51
CA ARG A 59 3.50 -10.34 -8.38
C ARG A 59 3.80 -11.16 -7.12
N VAL A 60 3.28 -10.73 -5.97
CA VAL A 60 3.53 -11.45 -4.72
C VAL A 60 2.74 -12.75 -4.63
N GLY A 61 1.54 -12.78 -5.21
CA GLY A 61 0.74 -14.00 -5.28
C GLY A 61 1.44 -15.11 -6.06
N GLU A 62 2.11 -14.76 -7.16
CA GLU A 62 2.90 -15.70 -7.94
C GLU A 62 4.09 -16.27 -7.16
N ARG A 63 4.51 -15.58 -6.10
CA ARG A 63 5.60 -16.02 -5.22
C ARG A 63 5.10 -16.74 -3.97
N GLY A 64 3.81 -17.05 -3.88
CA GLY A 64 3.24 -17.81 -2.78
C GLY A 64 2.84 -17.00 -1.57
N VAL A 65 2.79 -15.67 -1.68
CA VAL A 65 2.31 -14.81 -0.59
C VAL A 65 0.82 -15.06 -0.38
N THR A 66 0.41 -15.19 0.88
CA THR A 66 -0.97 -15.52 1.25
C THR A 66 -1.75 -14.35 1.82
N ARG A 67 -1.08 -13.24 2.16
CA ARG A 67 -1.73 -12.08 2.77
C ARG A 67 -0.93 -10.82 2.50
N ILE A 68 -1.64 -9.74 2.21
CA ILE A 68 -1.06 -8.39 2.08
C ILE A 68 -1.67 -7.51 3.14
N MET A 69 -0.84 -6.73 3.84
CA MET A 69 -1.23 -5.88 4.96
C MET A 69 -0.78 -4.45 4.71
N LEU A 70 -1.49 -3.51 5.33
CA LEU A 70 -1.11 -2.09 5.31
C LEU A 70 -1.68 -1.36 6.51
N ASP A 71 -1.13 -0.17 6.77
CA ASP A 71 -1.67 0.80 7.71
C ASP A 71 -2.08 2.04 6.91
N VAL A 72 -3.21 2.64 7.28
CA VAL A 72 -3.68 3.87 6.64
C VAL A 72 -4.23 4.80 7.72
N ALA A 73 -4.00 6.10 7.59
CA ALA A 73 -4.56 7.06 8.52
C ALA A 73 -6.09 7.07 8.45
N GLU A 74 -6.72 7.11 9.61
CA GLU A 74 -8.20 7.08 9.70
C GLU A 74 -8.86 8.18 8.88
N ASP A 75 -8.24 9.36 8.81
CA ASP A 75 -8.76 10.51 8.07
C ASP A 75 -8.46 10.49 6.57
N ASN A 76 -7.71 9.52 6.09
CA ASN A 76 -7.42 9.38 4.66
C ASN A 76 -8.50 8.56 3.97
N LEU A 77 -9.68 9.17 3.79
CA LEU A 77 -10.82 8.47 3.22
C LEU A 77 -10.60 7.97 1.80
N PRO A 78 -9.99 8.75 0.90
CA PRO A 78 -9.72 8.25 -0.46
C PRO A 78 -8.87 7.00 -0.49
N ALA A 79 -7.83 6.92 0.34
CA ALA A 79 -6.99 5.74 0.41
C ALA A 79 -7.74 4.55 0.98
N ARG A 80 -8.54 4.76 2.02
CA ARG A 80 -9.35 3.69 2.62
C ARG A 80 -10.33 3.10 1.62
N GLU A 81 -10.98 3.95 0.82
CA GLU A 81 -11.89 3.50 -0.23
C GLU A 81 -11.16 2.74 -1.33
N LEU A 82 -9.98 3.22 -1.73
CA LEU A 82 -9.15 2.56 -2.73
C LEU A 82 -8.80 1.14 -2.28
N TYR A 83 -8.35 0.99 -1.03
CA TYR A 83 -7.98 -0.33 -0.52
C TYR A 83 -9.18 -1.25 -0.42
N ARG A 84 -10.34 -0.75 0.03
CA ARG A 84 -11.56 -1.56 0.07
C ARG A 84 -11.96 -2.03 -1.34
N ALA A 85 -11.86 -1.15 -2.31
CA ALA A 85 -12.18 -1.50 -3.71
C ALA A 85 -11.25 -2.60 -4.24
N HIS A 86 -10.06 -2.73 -3.68
CA HIS A 86 -9.09 -3.78 -4.04
C HIS A 86 -9.12 -4.98 -3.10
N GLY A 87 -10.19 -5.15 -2.34
CA GLY A 87 -10.40 -6.35 -1.53
C GLY A 87 -9.79 -6.34 -0.14
N PHE A 88 -9.30 -5.18 0.33
CA PHE A 88 -8.79 -5.06 1.69
C PHE A 88 -9.94 -4.80 2.67
N ALA A 89 -9.87 -5.42 3.83
CA ALA A 89 -10.82 -5.21 4.93
C ALA A 89 -10.08 -4.72 6.16
N GLU A 90 -10.81 -4.01 7.02
CA GLU A 90 -10.24 -3.51 8.27
C GLU A 90 -10.06 -4.65 9.28
N ASP A 91 -8.88 -4.73 9.90
CA ASP A 91 -8.56 -5.73 10.91
C ASP A 91 -8.53 -5.14 12.32
N GLY A 92 -8.20 -3.86 12.45
CA GLY A 92 -8.05 -3.21 13.74
C GLY A 92 -7.54 -1.80 13.63
N ARG A 93 -7.12 -1.25 14.78
CA ARG A 93 -6.65 0.13 14.88
C ARG A 93 -5.45 0.23 15.80
N ARG A 94 -4.56 1.19 15.49
CA ARG A 94 -3.56 1.68 16.44
C ARG A 94 -3.96 3.10 16.83
N PRO A 95 -4.43 3.33 18.06
CA PRO A 95 -4.90 4.64 18.47
C PRO A 95 -3.78 5.69 18.43
N ARG A 96 -4.12 6.89 17.95
CA ARG A 96 -3.27 8.07 18.00
C ARG A 96 -1.91 7.87 17.35
N TYR A 97 -1.85 7.09 16.29
CA TYR A 97 -0.61 6.68 15.64
C TYR A 97 -0.03 7.78 14.75
N TYR A 98 -0.88 8.44 13.94
CA TYR A 98 -0.44 9.50 13.03
C TYR A 98 -0.57 10.86 13.71
N ARG A 99 0.54 11.61 13.79
CA ARG A 99 0.60 12.90 14.48
C ARG A 99 0.99 14.06 13.58
N ALA A 100 1.77 13.79 12.52
CA ALA A 100 2.30 14.83 11.65
C ALA A 100 1.18 15.58 10.91
N ALA A 101 1.31 16.91 10.84
CA ALA A 101 0.39 17.81 10.14
C ALA A 101 -1.06 17.74 10.63
N ARG A 102 -1.28 17.30 11.88
CA ARG A 102 -2.61 17.20 12.47
C ARG A 102 -2.66 17.89 13.82
N ASN A 103 -3.77 18.61 14.08
CA ASN A 103 -3.98 19.24 15.38
C ASN A 103 -4.18 18.21 16.49
N VAL A 104 -4.81 17.09 16.13
CA VAL A 104 -5.06 15.97 17.03
C VAL A 104 -4.55 14.71 16.35
N PRO A 105 -3.82 13.84 17.07
CA PRO A 105 -3.40 12.56 16.49
C PRO A 105 -4.60 11.73 16.03
N VAL A 106 -4.47 11.05 14.90
CA VAL A 106 -5.50 10.14 14.39
C VAL A 106 -5.02 8.70 14.45
N ASP A 107 -5.97 7.78 14.45
CA ASP A 107 -5.67 6.36 14.49
C ASP A 107 -5.08 5.88 13.17
N ALA A 108 -4.28 4.82 13.23
CA ALA A 108 -3.96 4.03 12.05
C ALA A 108 -5.01 2.94 11.93
N ILE A 109 -5.56 2.78 10.74
CA ILE A 109 -6.45 1.67 10.42
C ILE A 109 -5.60 0.57 9.82
N LEU A 110 -5.67 -0.62 10.41
CA LEU A 110 -4.95 -1.80 9.92
C LEU A 110 -5.86 -2.53 8.95
N MET A 111 -5.36 -2.78 7.74
CA MET A 111 -6.15 -3.44 6.71
C MET A 111 -5.36 -4.59 6.11
N SER A 112 -6.06 -5.60 5.63
CA SER A 112 -5.42 -6.72 4.94
C SER A 112 -6.32 -7.32 3.89
N ARG A 113 -5.67 -8.05 2.98
CA ARG A 113 -6.32 -8.86 1.97
C ARG A 113 -5.68 -10.24 1.96
N SER A 114 -6.49 -11.28 2.11
CA SER A 114 -6.04 -12.67 1.95
C SER A 114 -6.00 -13.01 0.46
N LEU A 115 -4.95 -13.72 0.05
CA LEU A 115 -4.81 -14.18 -1.32
C LEU A 115 -5.15 -15.67 -1.36
N SER A 116 -6.12 -16.01 -2.20
CA SER A 116 -6.48 -17.41 -2.41
C SER A 116 -5.49 -18.06 -3.38
N LEU A 117 -5.21 -19.30 -3.13
CA LEU A 117 -4.36 -20.13 -3.98
C LEU A 117 -5.20 -20.91 -4.99
#